data_12d67a18d3f7f20ba84b1270cdfff958
#
_entry.id   12d67a18d3f7f20ba84b1270cdfff958
#
_cell.length_a   1.000
_cell.length_b   1.000
_cell.length_c   1.000
_cell.angle_alpha   90.00
_cell.angle_beta   90.00
_cell.angle_gamma   90.00
#
_symmetry.space_group_name_H-M   'P 1'
#
loop_
_entity.id
_entity.type
_entity.pdbx_description
1 polymer ?
#
loop_
_entity_poly.entity_id
_entity_poly.type
_entity_poly.pdbx_seq_one_letter_code
_entity_poly.pdbx_strand_id
1 'polypeptide(L)'
;MQKNKNALRKHYVGPYKEATPDTLPTSEEYLWLAKGLKTSSPENNEETDDSAYFDGDGNKEEMVISKTRGRTFEGHRDYSDKAQNFVADKEDEVGDDLVVWYKEVSSDGKTQKEGLARLSEIEIGDGEASELETIKFKVTWTRKPKKSTVVPG
;
A
#
# COMPACT_ATOMS: atom_id res chain seq x y z
N MET A 1 -24.47 -7.58 12.90
CA MET A 1 -22.98 -7.41 12.87
C MET A 1 -22.43 -8.00 11.59
N GLN A 2 -21.65 -7.22 10.85
CA GLN A 2 -21.07 -7.67 9.59
C GLN A 2 -19.55 -7.83 9.73
N LYS A 3 -19.06 -9.04 9.50
CA LYS A 3 -17.64 -9.35 9.50
C LYS A 3 -17.24 -9.88 8.13
N ASN A 4 -16.27 -9.25 7.52
CA ASN A 4 -15.83 -9.59 6.17
C ASN A 4 -14.45 -10.23 6.17
N LYS A 5 -14.22 -11.13 5.21
CA LYS A 5 -12.88 -11.71 5.02
C LYS A 5 -11.95 -10.66 4.42
N ASN A 6 -10.66 -10.74 4.76
CA ASN A 6 -9.66 -9.85 4.19
C ASN A 6 -9.57 -9.95 2.66
N ALA A 7 -9.91 -11.09 2.09
CA ALA A 7 -9.92 -11.27 0.64
C ALA A 7 -10.91 -10.32 -0.08
N LEU A 8 -11.90 -9.79 0.65
CA LEU A 8 -12.85 -8.84 0.10
C LEU A 8 -12.29 -7.42 0.04
N ARG A 9 -11.24 -7.12 0.80
CA ARG A 9 -10.50 -5.86 0.68
C ARG A 9 -9.65 -5.94 -0.59
N LYS A 10 -9.76 -4.94 -1.43
CA LYS A 10 -9.07 -4.96 -2.73
C LYS A 10 -7.99 -3.91 -2.79
N HIS A 11 -6.89 -4.28 -3.39
CA HIS A 11 -5.71 -3.43 -3.54
C HIS A 11 -5.36 -3.32 -5.02
N TYR A 12 -5.11 -2.10 -5.48
CA TYR A 12 -4.78 -1.83 -6.88
C TYR A 12 -3.54 -0.97 -6.96
N VAL A 13 -2.71 -1.23 -7.95
CA VAL A 13 -1.53 -0.42 -8.25
C VAL A 13 -1.62 0.06 -9.69
N GLY A 14 -1.23 1.30 -9.93
CA GLY A 14 -1.27 1.88 -11.26
C GLY A 14 -0.01 2.69 -11.57
N PRO A 15 0.24 2.95 -12.86
CA PRO A 15 1.45 3.64 -13.28
C PRO A 15 1.42 5.13 -12.92
N TYR A 16 2.57 5.63 -12.46
CA TYR A 16 2.80 7.05 -12.26
C TYR A 16 3.48 7.63 -13.50
N LYS A 17 2.98 8.74 -14.01
CA LYS A 17 3.52 9.42 -15.20
C LYS A 17 4.06 10.78 -14.81
N GLU A 18 5.36 11.00 -14.99
CA GLU A 18 6.00 12.28 -14.66
C GLU A 18 5.43 13.45 -15.45
N ALA A 19 5.03 13.20 -16.69
CA ALA A 19 4.46 14.25 -17.55
C ALA A 19 3.10 14.75 -17.04
N THR A 20 2.39 13.91 -16.28
CA THR A 20 1.06 14.24 -15.72
C THR A 20 0.98 13.75 -14.28
N PRO A 21 1.74 14.39 -13.35
CA PRO A 21 1.92 13.85 -11.99
C PRO A 21 0.65 13.81 -11.15
N ASP A 22 -0.34 14.61 -11.49
CA ASP A 22 -1.59 14.67 -10.72
C ASP A 22 -2.74 13.91 -11.38
N THR A 23 -2.47 13.25 -12.51
CA THR A 23 -3.50 12.51 -13.24
C THR A 23 -3.61 11.08 -12.72
N LEU A 24 -4.78 10.76 -12.17
CA LEU A 24 -5.08 9.41 -11.68
C LEU A 24 -5.11 8.40 -12.82
N PRO A 25 -4.67 7.16 -12.58
CA PRO A 25 -4.86 6.09 -13.55
C PRO A 25 -6.33 5.86 -13.83
N THR A 26 -6.65 5.44 -15.05
CA THR A 26 -8.00 4.99 -15.38
C THR A 26 -8.26 3.64 -14.72
N SER A 27 -9.52 3.21 -14.67
CA SER A 27 -9.86 1.90 -14.11
C SER A 27 -9.18 0.76 -14.88
N GLU A 28 -8.87 0.96 -16.16
CA GLU A 28 -8.16 -0.04 -16.98
C GLU A 28 -6.66 -0.07 -16.69
N GLU A 29 -6.09 1.05 -16.24
CA GLU A 29 -4.67 1.14 -15.90
C GLU A 29 -4.35 0.58 -14.52
N TYR A 30 -5.33 0.54 -13.62
CA TYR A 30 -5.15 -0.07 -12.30
C TYR A 30 -5.09 -1.58 -12.42
N LEU A 31 -4.09 -2.16 -11.76
CA LEU A 31 -3.86 -3.61 -11.73
C LEU A 31 -4.22 -4.14 -10.34
N TRP A 32 -5.01 -5.20 -10.30
CA TRP A 32 -5.46 -5.78 -9.05
C TRP A 32 -4.38 -6.65 -8.43
N LEU A 33 -3.94 -6.25 -7.23
CA LEU A 33 -2.96 -7.00 -6.44
C LEU A 33 -3.69 -8.10 -5.65
N ALA A 34 -3.77 -9.29 -6.20
CA ALA A 34 -4.50 -10.39 -5.58
C ALA A 34 -3.92 -11.76 -5.89
N LYS A 35 -3.74 -12.07 -7.16
CA LYS A 35 -3.34 -13.42 -7.58
C LYS A 35 -1.98 -13.80 -7.01
N GLY A 36 -1.94 -14.95 -6.32
CA GLY A 36 -0.72 -15.45 -5.70
C GLY A 36 -0.39 -14.81 -4.35
N LEU A 37 -0.98 -13.67 -4.02
CA LEU A 37 -0.72 -12.99 -2.76
C LEU A 37 -1.54 -13.62 -1.64
N LYS A 38 -0.88 -13.95 -0.54
CA LYS A 38 -1.48 -14.67 0.59
C LYS A 38 -1.76 -13.78 1.78
N THR A 39 -0.89 -12.80 2.04
CA THR A 39 -1.00 -11.91 3.19
C THR A 39 -0.83 -10.46 2.79
N SER A 40 -1.51 -9.60 3.54
CA SER A 40 -1.43 -8.16 3.41
C SER A 40 -1.46 -7.59 4.82
N SER A 41 -0.37 -6.99 5.26
CA SER A 41 -0.23 -6.48 6.63
C SER A 41 -0.10 -4.96 6.63
N PRO A 42 -0.91 -4.25 7.41
CA PRO A 42 -0.76 -2.80 7.49
C PRO A 42 0.53 -2.41 8.20
N GLU A 43 1.18 -1.37 7.70
CA GLU A 43 2.34 -0.76 8.31
C GLU A 43 1.93 0.64 8.78
N ASN A 44 2.22 0.94 10.03
CA ASN A 44 1.85 2.23 10.61
C ASN A 44 3.00 2.75 11.46
N ASN A 45 3.65 3.80 10.96
CA ASN A 45 4.74 4.46 11.66
C ASN A 45 4.28 5.84 12.08
N GLU A 46 4.25 6.09 13.38
CA GLU A 46 3.82 7.35 13.95
C GLU A 46 4.96 8.00 14.72
N GLU A 47 5.14 9.31 14.49
CA GLU A 47 5.99 10.13 15.35
C GLU A 47 5.10 10.81 16.37
N THR A 48 5.53 10.78 17.63
CA THR A 48 4.80 11.40 18.70
C THR A 48 5.65 12.49 19.36
N ASP A 49 4.98 13.49 19.92
CA ASP A 49 5.62 14.50 20.75
C ASP A 49 5.03 14.42 22.15
N ASP A 50 5.90 14.25 23.14
CA ASP A 50 5.52 14.22 24.54
C ASP A 50 5.99 15.51 25.18
N SER A 51 5.04 16.39 25.54
CA SER A 51 5.36 17.66 26.17
C SER A 51 4.61 17.82 27.49
N ALA A 52 5.28 18.42 28.48
CA ALA A 52 4.66 18.77 29.73
C ALA A 52 4.38 20.28 29.74
N TYR A 53 3.14 20.65 30.03
CA TYR A 53 2.73 22.06 30.07
C TYR A 53 2.37 22.49 31.48
N PHE A 54 2.47 23.80 31.75
CA PHE A 54 2.13 24.34 33.07
C PHE A 54 0.66 24.18 33.41
N ASP A 55 -0.23 24.25 32.43
CA ASP A 55 -1.67 24.07 32.63
C ASP A 55 -2.05 22.61 32.91
N GLY A 56 -1.15 21.67 32.65
CA GLY A 56 -1.31 20.26 32.95
C GLY A 56 -0.57 19.81 34.22
N ASP A 57 -0.17 20.74 35.06
CA ASP A 57 0.58 20.47 36.34
C ASP A 57 1.85 19.68 36.10
N GLY A 58 2.52 19.86 34.97
CA GLY A 58 3.74 19.15 34.62
C GLY A 58 3.55 17.72 34.12
N ASN A 59 2.32 17.28 33.90
CA ASN A 59 2.04 15.99 33.30
C ASN A 59 2.30 16.04 31.79
N LYS A 60 2.90 15.00 31.26
CA LYS A 60 3.18 14.91 29.83
C LYS A 60 1.91 14.65 29.03
N GLU A 61 1.80 15.33 27.91
CA GLU A 61 0.73 15.14 26.94
C GLU A 61 1.34 14.57 25.66
N GLU A 62 0.85 13.41 25.24
CA GLU A 62 1.32 12.73 24.01
C GLU A 62 0.47 13.17 22.82
N MET A 63 1.14 13.56 21.75
CA MET A 63 0.47 13.96 20.51
C MET A 63 1.14 13.28 19.32
N VAL A 64 0.34 12.70 18.42
CA VAL A 64 0.84 12.14 17.17
C VAL A 64 1.07 13.30 16.19
N ILE A 65 2.32 13.55 15.83
CA ILE A 65 2.71 14.68 14.98
C ILE A 65 2.92 14.30 13.52
N SER A 66 3.18 13.01 13.24
CA SER A 66 3.28 12.55 11.86
C SER A 66 2.95 11.06 11.77
N LYS A 67 2.55 10.63 10.57
CA LYS A 67 2.27 9.23 10.26
C LYS A 67 2.83 8.87 8.90
N THR A 68 3.41 7.67 8.81
CA THR A 68 3.73 7.04 7.53
C THR A 68 3.02 5.70 7.52
N ARG A 69 2.14 5.49 6.56
CA ARG A 69 1.31 4.29 6.49
C ARG A 69 1.47 3.58 5.15
N GLY A 70 1.26 2.29 5.18
CA GLY A 70 1.35 1.46 3.99
C GLY A 70 0.95 0.03 4.29
N ARG A 71 1.34 -0.88 3.39
CA ARG A 71 1.11 -2.31 3.55
C ARG A 71 2.28 -3.11 3.04
N THR A 72 2.50 -4.26 3.68
CA THR A 72 3.43 -5.27 3.20
C THR A 72 2.62 -6.42 2.62
N PHE A 73 2.91 -6.79 1.39
CA PHE A 73 2.29 -7.91 0.71
C PHE A 73 3.27 -9.07 0.60
N GLU A 74 2.76 -10.30 0.74
CA GLU A 74 3.58 -11.48 0.66
C GLU A 74 2.77 -12.63 0.06
N GLY A 75 3.42 -13.46 -0.74
CA GLY A 75 2.78 -14.63 -1.33
C GLY A 75 3.71 -15.36 -2.28
N HIS A 76 3.12 -16.07 -3.23
CA HIS A 76 3.87 -16.81 -4.25
C HIS A 76 3.96 -16.00 -5.53
N ARG A 77 5.14 -16.01 -6.15
CA ARG A 77 5.38 -15.32 -7.43
C ARG A 77 4.60 -15.99 -8.56
N ASP A 78 3.76 -15.24 -9.23
CA ASP A 78 2.98 -15.70 -10.38
C ASP A 78 3.31 -14.84 -11.60
N TYR A 79 4.06 -15.40 -12.54
CA TYR A 79 4.52 -14.68 -13.73
C TYR A 79 3.40 -14.37 -14.73
N SER A 80 2.23 -14.98 -14.57
CA SER A 80 1.08 -14.71 -15.41
C SER A 80 0.25 -13.51 -14.94
N ASP A 81 0.51 -13.01 -13.74
CA ASP A 81 -0.24 -11.90 -13.16
C ASP A 81 0.39 -10.56 -13.50
N LYS A 82 -0.37 -9.69 -14.15
CA LYS A 82 0.11 -8.37 -14.58
C LYS A 82 0.49 -7.46 -13.41
N ALA A 83 -0.27 -7.51 -12.31
CA ALA A 83 0.03 -6.68 -11.15
C ALA A 83 1.35 -7.07 -10.51
N GLN A 84 1.60 -8.37 -10.34
CA GLN A 84 2.88 -8.84 -9.83
C GLN A 84 4.03 -8.47 -10.75
N ASN A 85 3.84 -8.63 -12.07
CA ASN A 85 4.86 -8.27 -13.04
C ASN A 85 5.19 -6.78 -12.99
N PHE A 86 4.17 -5.94 -12.82
CA PHE A 86 4.36 -4.49 -12.68
C PHE A 86 5.26 -4.15 -11.48
N VAL A 87 5.00 -4.78 -10.33
CA VAL A 87 5.81 -4.59 -9.12
C VAL A 87 7.20 -5.19 -9.29
N ALA A 88 7.29 -6.40 -9.83
CA ALA A 88 8.56 -7.11 -10.00
C ALA A 88 9.52 -6.38 -10.92
N ASP A 89 9.01 -5.72 -11.95
CA ASP A 89 9.83 -4.95 -12.89
C ASP A 89 10.55 -3.78 -12.22
N LYS A 90 10.13 -3.41 -11.01
CA LYS A 90 10.73 -2.31 -10.25
C LYS A 90 11.71 -2.78 -9.18
N GLU A 91 12.04 -4.05 -9.15
CA GLU A 91 12.91 -4.64 -8.13
C GLU A 91 14.26 -3.92 -8.00
N ASP A 92 14.86 -3.54 -9.11
CA ASP A 92 16.18 -2.89 -9.12
C ASP A 92 16.11 -1.37 -9.32
N GLU A 93 14.90 -0.80 -9.30
CA GLU A 93 14.72 0.63 -9.51
C GLU A 93 14.92 1.42 -8.21
N VAL A 94 15.19 2.71 -8.34
CA VAL A 94 15.40 3.62 -7.22
C VAL A 94 14.64 4.94 -7.45
N GLY A 95 14.41 5.66 -6.35
CA GLY A 95 13.87 7.02 -6.42
C GLY A 95 12.45 7.08 -7.00
N ASP A 96 12.26 7.99 -7.94
CA ASP A 96 10.93 8.23 -8.52
C ASP A 96 10.42 7.09 -9.39
N ASP A 97 11.28 6.18 -9.82
CA ASP A 97 10.88 4.99 -10.57
C ASP A 97 10.10 4.01 -9.70
N LEU A 98 10.16 4.18 -8.39
CA LEU A 98 9.39 3.38 -7.43
C LEU A 98 8.05 4.03 -7.07
N VAL A 99 7.74 5.21 -7.58
CA VAL A 99 6.49 5.89 -7.31
C VAL A 99 5.37 5.27 -8.16
N VAL A 100 4.25 4.98 -7.52
CA VAL A 100 3.09 4.39 -8.18
C VAL A 100 1.83 5.01 -7.61
N TRP A 101 0.71 4.85 -8.29
CA TRP A 101 -0.61 5.11 -7.71
C TRP A 101 -1.07 3.85 -6.98
N TYR A 102 -1.61 4.03 -5.80
CA TYR A 102 -2.12 2.92 -5.00
C TYR A 102 -3.54 3.21 -4.56
N LYS A 103 -4.40 2.25 -4.77
CA LYS A 103 -5.81 2.34 -4.37
C LYS A 103 -6.18 1.14 -3.52
N GLU A 104 -6.83 1.39 -2.40
CA GLU A 104 -7.29 0.36 -1.48
C GLU A 104 -8.79 0.53 -1.25
N VAL A 105 -9.54 -0.53 -1.52
CA VAL A 105 -11.00 -0.54 -1.33
C VAL A 105 -11.32 -1.36 -0.09
N SER A 106 -12.16 -0.82 0.79
CA SER A 106 -12.55 -1.50 2.03
C SER A 106 -13.27 -2.82 1.75
N SER A 107 -13.25 -3.74 2.73
CA SER A 107 -13.84 -5.06 2.57
C SER A 107 -15.35 -5.04 2.35
N ASP A 108 -16.04 -3.98 2.76
CA ASP A 108 -17.48 -3.81 2.50
C ASP A 108 -17.74 -3.18 1.12
N GLY A 109 -16.68 -2.76 0.40
CA GLY A 109 -16.79 -2.19 -0.93
C GLY A 109 -17.32 -0.76 -0.97
N LYS A 110 -17.49 -0.11 0.17
CA LYS A 110 -18.14 1.22 0.24
C LYS A 110 -17.18 2.40 0.23
N THR A 111 -15.97 2.22 0.72
CA THR A 111 -14.99 3.31 0.80
C THR A 111 -13.68 2.91 0.14
N GLN A 112 -12.94 3.91 -0.33
CA GLN A 112 -11.64 3.68 -0.93
C GLN A 112 -10.66 4.77 -0.51
N LYS A 113 -9.38 4.42 -0.52
CA LYS A 113 -8.27 5.35 -0.34
C LYS A 113 -7.41 5.29 -1.58
N GLU A 114 -7.01 6.43 -2.08
CA GLU A 114 -6.25 6.51 -3.32
C GLU A 114 -5.22 7.63 -3.23
N GLY A 115 -4.01 7.37 -3.68
CA GLY A 115 -2.96 8.37 -3.66
C GLY A 115 -1.64 7.82 -4.18
N LEU A 116 -0.63 8.70 -4.20
CA LEU A 116 0.71 8.31 -4.59
C LEU A 116 1.38 7.53 -3.47
N ALA A 117 2.10 6.50 -3.85
CA ALA A 117 2.82 5.63 -2.93
C ALA A 117 4.17 5.26 -3.53
N ARG A 118 5.04 4.68 -2.71
CA ARG A 118 6.33 4.16 -3.14
C ARG A 118 6.40 2.68 -2.84
N LEU A 119 6.92 1.93 -3.81
CA LEU A 119 7.27 0.55 -3.61
C LEU A 119 8.65 0.47 -2.95
N SER A 120 8.81 -0.49 -2.05
CA SER A 120 10.10 -0.72 -1.41
C SER A 120 10.21 -2.17 -0.98
N GLU A 121 11.42 -2.59 -0.62
CA GLU A 121 11.69 -3.93 -0.09
C GLU A 121 11.10 -5.03 -0.97
N ILE A 122 11.26 -4.89 -2.29
CA ILE A 122 10.79 -5.90 -3.26
C ILE A 122 11.77 -7.07 -3.22
N GLU A 123 11.28 -8.23 -2.75
CA GLU A 123 12.08 -9.43 -2.62
C GLU A 123 11.40 -10.58 -3.38
N ILE A 124 12.12 -11.21 -4.29
CA ILE A 124 11.61 -12.28 -5.13
C ILE A 124 12.57 -13.45 -5.08
N GLY A 125 12.01 -14.66 -4.88
CA GLY A 125 12.82 -15.88 -4.95
C GLY A 125 13.42 -16.32 -3.63
N ASP A 126 12.83 -15.94 -2.51
CA ASP A 126 13.25 -16.44 -1.20
C ASP A 126 12.67 -17.84 -0.97
N GLY A 127 13.48 -18.71 -0.36
CA GLY A 127 13.04 -20.05 0.02
C GLY A 127 13.97 -21.16 -0.50
N GLU A 128 13.60 -22.39 -0.17
CA GLU A 128 14.36 -23.56 -0.56
C GLU A 128 14.01 -24.01 -1.99
N ALA A 129 14.91 -24.80 -2.61
CA ALA A 129 14.76 -25.24 -4.00
C ALA A 129 13.45 -26.00 -4.25
N SER A 130 12.95 -26.73 -3.26
CA SER A 130 11.72 -27.51 -3.39
C SER A 130 10.44 -26.69 -3.19
N GLU A 131 10.56 -25.44 -2.75
CA GLU A 131 9.42 -24.58 -2.46
C GLU A 131 9.05 -23.73 -3.68
N LEU A 132 7.80 -23.26 -3.71
CA LEU A 132 7.37 -22.30 -4.72
C LEU A 132 8.07 -20.96 -4.50
N GLU A 133 8.42 -20.32 -5.59
CA GLU A 133 9.07 -19.00 -5.52
C GLU A 133 8.15 -17.96 -4.87
N THR A 134 8.70 -17.18 -3.95
CA THR A 134 7.93 -16.17 -3.21
C THR A 134 8.11 -14.77 -3.78
N ILE A 135 7.19 -13.91 -3.43
CA ILE A 135 7.28 -12.47 -3.67
C ILE A 135 6.85 -11.74 -2.40
N LYS A 136 7.59 -10.69 -2.07
CA LYS A 136 7.28 -9.82 -0.94
C LYS A 136 7.62 -8.39 -1.35
N PHE A 137 6.75 -7.46 -1.03
CA PHE A 137 7.02 -6.05 -1.28
C PHE A 137 6.20 -5.18 -0.34
N LYS A 138 6.62 -3.92 -0.23
CA LYS A 138 5.99 -2.94 0.63
C LYS A 138 5.51 -1.76 -0.21
N VAL A 139 4.29 -1.31 0.04
CA VAL A 139 3.70 -0.12 -0.57
C VAL A 139 3.46 0.89 0.54
N THR A 140 4.07 2.06 0.44
CA THR A 140 3.97 3.10 1.46
C THR A 140 3.40 4.38 0.85
N TRP A 141 2.34 4.93 1.43
CA TRP A 141 1.77 6.20 1.01
C TRP A 141 2.82 7.31 1.16
N THR A 142 3.01 8.12 0.12
CA THR A 142 3.96 9.25 0.18
C THR A 142 3.40 10.43 0.94
N ARG A 143 2.07 10.51 1.03
CA ARG A 143 1.34 11.51 1.78
C ARG A 143 -0.02 10.93 2.14
N LYS A 144 -0.80 11.65 2.93
CA LYS A 144 -2.15 11.21 3.31
C LYS A 144 -2.97 10.88 2.05
N PRO A 145 -3.48 9.65 1.91
CA PRO A 145 -4.31 9.29 0.76
C PRO A 145 -5.66 9.97 0.82
N LYS A 146 -6.25 10.19 -0.35
CA LYS A 146 -7.60 10.73 -0.44
C LYS A 146 -8.61 9.62 -0.18
N LYS A 147 -9.46 9.83 0.82
CA LYS A 147 -10.53 8.90 1.16
C LYS A 147 -11.82 9.33 0.49
N SER A 148 -12.50 8.40 -0.16
CA SER A 148 -13.76 8.69 -0.84
C SER A 148 -14.70 7.50 -0.78
N THR A 149 -15.96 7.74 -1.14
CA THR A 149 -16.96 6.69 -1.26
C THR A 149 -16.84 6.06 -2.63
N VAL A 150 -16.92 4.73 -2.69
CA VAL A 150 -16.91 4.02 -3.98
C VAL A 150 -18.21 4.33 -4.71
N VAL A 151 -18.06 4.79 -5.95
CA VAL A 151 -19.22 5.06 -6.81
C VAL A 151 -19.63 3.76 -7.49
N PRO A 152 -20.86 3.25 -7.26
CA PRO A 152 -21.33 2.07 -7.96
C PRO A 152 -21.53 2.41 -9.44
N GLY A 153 -20.95 1.56 -10.29
CA GLY A 153 -21.07 1.84 -11.72
C GLY A 153 -20.73 0.68 -12.57
#